data_50be8843b0ebcb97b8c036dbff0698fb
#
_entry.id   50be8843b0ebcb97b8c036dbff0698fb
#
_cell.length_a   1.000
_cell.length_b   1.000
_cell.length_c   1.000
_cell.angle_alpha   90.00
_cell.angle_beta   90.00
_cell.angle_gamma   90.00
#
_symmetry.space_group_name_H-M   'P 1'
#
loop_
_entity.id
_entity.type
_entity.pdbx_description
1 polymer ?
#
loop_
_entity_poly.entity_id
_entity_poly.type
_entity_poly.pdbx_seq_one_letter_code
_entity_poly.pdbx_strand_id
1 'polypeptide(L)' 'MSLMTVNEVAEFLGVKDVRVIRLEREHLLNAADKDAEGNPLFNKDDVEKYKEIAERLGGI' A
#
# COMPACT_ATOMS: atom_id res chain seq x y z
N MET A 1 13.53 -3.28 -8.49
CA MET A 1 12.19 -3.00 -7.99
C MET A 1 12.21 -2.92 -6.48
N SER A 2 11.57 -1.92 -5.94
CA SER A 2 11.53 -1.72 -4.49
C SER A 2 10.24 -2.26 -3.92
N LEU A 3 10.34 -3.00 -2.81
CA LEU A 3 9.17 -3.46 -2.07
C LEU A 3 9.04 -2.59 -0.81
N MET A 4 7.80 -2.30 -0.45
CA MET A 4 7.50 -1.48 0.71
C MET A 4 6.71 -2.29 1.73
N THR A 5 7.03 -2.09 3.01
CA THR A 5 6.27 -2.71 4.10
C THR A 5 4.97 -1.94 4.30
N VAL A 6 4.05 -2.53 5.08
CA VAL A 6 2.80 -1.84 5.44
C VAL A 6 3.08 -0.48 6.05
N ASN A 7 4.05 -0.42 6.96
CA ASN A 7 4.41 0.85 7.62
C ASN A 7 4.91 1.88 6.62
N GLU A 8 5.77 1.47 5.69
CA GLU A 8 6.29 2.36 4.67
C GLU A 8 5.19 2.87 3.75
N VAL A 9 4.27 1.99 3.36
CA VAL A 9 3.14 2.38 2.52
C VAL A 9 2.25 3.38 3.26
N ALA A 10 2.00 3.12 4.54
CA ALA A 10 1.18 4.00 5.36
C ALA A 10 1.80 5.41 5.43
N GLU A 11 3.10 5.49 5.64
CA GLU A 11 3.79 6.78 5.68
C GLU A 11 3.73 7.48 4.31
N PHE A 12 3.94 6.73 3.25
CA PHE A 12 3.92 7.28 1.91
C PHE A 12 2.54 7.84 1.54
N LEU A 13 1.50 7.12 1.90
CA LEU A 13 0.12 7.54 1.62
C LEU A 13 -0.41 8.55 2.63
N GLY A 14 0.24 8.69 3.79
CA GLY A 14 -0.23 9.57 4.84
C GLY A 14 -1.43 9.02 5.59
N VAL A 15 -1.52 7.71 5.74
CA VAL A 15 -2.62 7.03 6.42
C VAL A 15 -2.06 6.11 7.51
N LYS A 16 -2.94 5.52 8.29
CA LYS A 16 -2.55 4.56 9.32
C LYS A 16 -2.34 3.16 8.75
N ASP A 17 -1.54 2.35 9.44
CA ASP A 17 -1.24 0.98 9.03
C ASP A 17 -2.51 0.17 8.79
N VAL A 18 -3.51 0.31 9.66
CA VAL A 18 -4.76 -0.43 9.51
C VAL A 18 -5.46 -0.10 8.20
N ARG A 19 -5.29 1.12 7.70
CA ARG A 19 -5.86 1.51 6.42
C ARG A 19 -5.20 0.75 5.28
N VAL A 20 -3.89 0.59 5.33
CA VAL A 20 -3.14 -0.16 4.31
C VAL A 20 -3.57 -1.63 4.32
N ILE A 21 -3.71 -2.22 5.49
CA ILE A 21 -4.16 -3.61 5.62
C ILE A 21 -5.55 -3.77 5.01
N ARG A 22 -6.43 -2.80 5.25
CA ARG A 22 -7.78 -2.82 4.70
C ARG A 22 -7.77 -2.70 3.18
N LEU A 23 -6.91 -1.85 2.63
CA LEU A 23 -6.79 -1.69 1.18
C LEU A 23 -6.35 -3.00 0.53
N GLU A 24 -5.43 -3.72 1.16
CA GLU A 24 -4.99 -5.02 0.67
C GLU A 24 -6.12 -6.04 0.75
N ARG A 25 -6.86 -6.06 1.86
CA ARG A 25 -7.97 -6.98 2.06
C ARG A 25 -9.08 -6.77 1.03
N GLU A 26 -9.33 -5.52 0.66
CA GLU A 26 -10.37 -5.18 -0.32
C GLU A 26 -9.86 -5.24 -1.76
N HIS A 27 -8.60 -5.66 -1.94
CA HIS A 27 -7.96 -5.78 -3.26
C HIS A 27 -7.83 -4.45 -4.01
N LEU A 28 -7.87 -3.34 -3.27
CA LEU A 28 -7.61 -2.03 -3.84
C LEU A 28 -6.12 -1.79 -4.00
N LEU A 29 -5.32 -2.47 -3.17
CA LEU A 29 -3.87 -2.43 -3.26
C LEU A 29 -3.37 -3.85 -3.01
N ASN A 30 -2.75 -4.45 -4.01
CA ASN A 30 -2.33 -5.85 -3.93
C ASN A 30 -0.89 -5.98 -3.44
N ALA A 31 -0.67 -6.96 -2.54
CA ALA A 31 0.67 -7.29 -2.09
C ALA A 31 1.42 -8.01 -3.21
N ALA A 32 2.67 -7.59 -3.45
CA ALA A 32 3.51 -8.23 -4.45
C ALA A 32 4.20 -9.47 -3.88
N ASP A 33 4.41 -9.50 -2.56
CA ASP A 33 5.12 -10.58 -1.90
C ASP A 33 4.81 -10.53 -0.41
N LYS A 34 5.41 -11.43 0.36
CA LYS A 34 5.31 -11.46 1.82
C LYS A 34 6.71 -11.63 2.40
N ASP A 35 6.93 -11.05 3.57
CA ASP A 35 8.22 -11.22 4.25
C ASP A 35 8.23 -12.56 5.02
N ALA A 36 9.33 -12.82 5.74
CA ALA A 36 9.51 -14.06 6.48
C ALA A 36 8.45 -14.26 7.58
N GLU A 37 7.85 -13.19 8.05
CA GLU A 37 6.83 -13.22 9.08
C GLU A 37 5.41 -13.28 8.52
N GLY A 38 5.28 -13.28 7.21
CA GLY A 38 3.98 -13.32 6.55
C GLY A 38 3.34 -11.95 6.36
N ASN A 39 4.06 -10.87 6.63
CA ASN A 39 3.54 -9.53 6.41
C ASN A 39 3.58 -9.18 4.93
N PRO A 40 2.56 -8.50 4.40
CA PRO A 40 2.54 -8.17 2.97
C PRO A 40 3.59 -7.13 2.62
N LEU A 41 4.16 -7.30 1.44
CA LEU A 41 5.10 -6.35 0.86
C LEU A 41 4.49 -5.83 -0.44
N PHE A 42 4.57 -4.53 -0.66
CA PHE A 42 3.93 -3.89 -1.80
C PHE A 42 4.96 -3.34 -2.78
N ASN A 43 4.65 -3.44 -4.06
CA ASN A 43 5.50 -2.87 -5.09
C ASN A 43 5.34 -1.34 -5.05
N LYS A 44 6.45 -0.62 -5.00
CA LYS A 44 6.44 0.84 -4.93
C LYS A 44 5.66 1.45 -6.09
N ASP A 45 5.81 0.92 -7.29
CA ASP A 45 5.10 1.45 -8.46
C ASP A 45 3.59 1.35 -8.29
N ASP A 46 3.11 0.25 -7.72
CA ASP A 46 1.68 0.07 -7.48
C ASP A 46 1.17 1.03 -6.43
N VAL A 47 1.97 1.27 -5.40
CA VAL A 47 1.62 2.22 -4.34
C VAL A 47 1.54 3.64 -4.90
N GLU A 48 2.49 4.01 -5.75
CA GLU A 48 2.49 5.33 -6.38
C GLU A 48 1.28 5.52 -7.28
N LYS A 49 0.91 4.49 -8.03
CA LYS A 49 -0.27 4.53 -8.88
C LYS A 49 -1.54 4.70 -8.05
N TYR A 50 -1.63 3.96 -6.97
CA TYR A 50 -2.79 4.06 -6.08
C TYR A 50 -2.91 5.47 -5.51
N LYS A 51 -1.81 6.04 -5.06
CA LYS A 51 -1.81 7.39 -4.51
C LYS A 51 -2.28 8.41 -5.54
N GLU A 52 -1.77 8.30 -6.77
CA GLU A 52 -2.16 9.21 -7.84
C GLU A 52 -3.65 9.13 -8.13
N ILE A 53 -4.18 7.93 -8.25
CA ILE A 53 -5.61 7.72 -8.51
C ILE A 53 -6.46 8.24 -7.36
N ALA A 54 -6.07 7.95 -6.12
CA ALA A 54 -6.80 8.38 -4.95
C ALA A 54 -6.85 9.90 -4.84
N GLU A 55 -5.74 10.57 -5.15
CA GLU A 55 -5.69 12.03 -5.13
C GLU A 55 -6.60 12.65 -6.18
N ARG A 56 -6.73 12.02 -7.34
CA ARG A 56 -7.63 12.48 -8.39
C ARG A 56 -9.09 12.33 -7.98
N LEU A 57 -9.38 11.34 -7.14
CA LEU A 57 -10.75 11.09 -6.68
C LEU A 57 -11.14 11.89 -5.45
N GLY A 58 -10.27 12.78 -4.98
CA GLY A 58 -10.59 13.65 -3.87
C GLY A 58 -9.89 13.32 -2.57
N GLY A 59 -8.95 12.42 -2.61
CA GLY A 59 -8.13 12.11 -1.45
C GLY A 59 -8.06 10.63 -1.14
N ILE A 60 -7.23 10.33 -0.19
CA ILE A 60 -6.95 8.96 0.24
C ILE A 60 -7.80 8.60 1.44
#